data_178be705e29743f466771798497a1922
#
_entry.id   178be705e29743f466771798497a1922
#
_cell.length_a   1.000
_cell.length_b   1.000
_cell.length_c   1.000
_cell.angle_alpha   90.00
_cell.angle_beta   90.00
_cell.angle_gamma   90.00
#
_symmetry.space_group_name_H-M   'P 1'
#
loop_
_entity.id
_entity.type
_entity.pdbx_description
1 polymer ?
#
loop_
_entity_poly.entity_id
_entity_poly.type
_entity_poly.pdbx_seq_one_letter_code
_entity_poly.pdbx_strand_id
1 'polypeptide(L)'
;MTAIEEVTLYLDVPLDVEVELDRRILTVKQILDLDLGTVIRMNRSAGENLDVRIGGVLVGFGEIVVNEATTTGIRITDFKHED
;
A
#
# COMPACT_ATOMS: atom_id res chain seq x y z
N MET A 1 7.38 -29.72 17.49
CA MET A 1 7.50 -28.25 17.53
C MET A 1 6.11 -27.64 17.52
N THR A 2 5.83 -26.70 18.43
CA THR A 2 4.55 -26.01 18.47
C THR A 2 4.48 -24.94 17.38
N ALA A 3 3.27 -24.48 17.04
CA ALA A 3 3.09 -23.42 16.09
C ALA A 3 3.82 -22.12 16.49
N ILE A 4 3.85 -21.83 17.81
CA ILE A 4 4.55 -20.65 18.33
C ILE A 4 6.06 -20.77 18.11
N GLU A 5 6.62 -21.95 18.34
CA GLU A 5 8.06 -22.19 18.10
C GLU A 5 8.39 -22.07 16.62
N GLU A 6 7.52 -22.55 15.73
CA GLU A 6 7.72 -22.43 14.30
C GLU A 6 7.72 -20.96 13.87
N VAL A 7 6.77 -20.18 14.37
CA VAL A 7 6.72 -18.74 14.06
C VAL A 7 7.99 -18.03 14.52
N THR A 8 8.52 -18.38 15.70
CA THR A 8 9.72 -17.76 16.24
C THR A 8 10.92 -17.93 15.31
N LEU A 9 11.01 -19.04 14.58
CA LEU A 9 12.10 -19.25 13.62
C LEU A 9 12.08 -18.26 12.45
N TYR A 10 10.96 -17.62 12.19
CA TYR A 10 10.77 -16.72 11.04
C TYR A 10 10.64 -15.24 11.43
N LEU A 11 10.81 -14.90 12.72
CA LEU A 11 10.61 -13.52 13.17
C LEU A 11 11.58 -12.53 12.55
N ASP A 12 12.76 -12.97 12.17
CA ASP A 12 13.79 -12.10 11.59
C ASP A 12 13.79 -12.09 10.06
N VAL A 13 12.85 -12.77 9.43
CA VAL A 13 12.76 -12.80 7.97
C VAL A 13 12.14 -11.48 7.49
N PRO A 14 12.84 -10.72 6.62
CA PRO A 14 12.30 -9.47 6.12
C PRO A 14 11.18 -9.70 5.11
N LEU A 15 10.15 -8.88 5.15
CA LEU A 15 9.06 -8.89 4.17
C LEU A 15 8.86 -7.49 3.61
N ASP A 16 8.54 -7.43 2.32
CA ASP A 16 8.26 -6.16 1.66
C ASP A 16 6.90 -5.63 2.09
N VAL A 17 6.86 -4.34 2.40
CA VAL A 17 5.61 -3.62 2.67
C VAL A 17 5.39 -2.64 1.55
N GLU A 18 4.24 -2.72 0.91
CA GLU A 18 3.86 -1.81 -0.18
C GLU A 18 2.57 -1.09 0.18
N VAL A 19 2.50 0.17 -0.21
CA VAL A 19 1.31 0.99 0.00
C VAL A 19 0.86 1.50 -1.36
N GLU A 20 -0.38 1.17 -1.75
CA GLU A 20 -0.93 1.58 -3.04
C GLU A 20 -2.12 2.51 -2.84
N LEU A 21 -2.14 3.59 -3.62
CA LEU A 21 -3.31 4.46 -3.69
C LEU A 21 -4.41 3.79 -4.51
N ASP A 22 -4.08 3.35 -5.71
CA ASP A 22 -5.02 2.77 -6.65
C ASP A 22 -4.27 2.31 -7.90
N ARG A 23 -4.98 1.68 -8.80
CA ARG A 23 -4.44 1.27 -10.10
C ARG A 23 -5.30 1.83 -11.20
N ARG A 24 -4.65 2.19 -12.30
CA ARG A 24 -5.33 2.69 -13.49
C ARG A 24 -4.78 1.98 -14.72
N ILE A 25 -5.70 1.54 -15.58
CA ILE A 25 -5.33 0.96 -16.86
C ILE A 25 -5.42 2.06 -17.91
N LEU A 26 -4.32 2.29 -18.63
CA LEU A 26 -4.25 3.25 -19.72
C LEU A 26 -3.96 2.53 -21.02
N THR A 27 -4.54 3.04 -22.11
CA THR A 27 -4.19 2.56 -23.45
C THR A 27 -2.81 3.10 -23.84
N VAL A 28 -2.17 2.47 -24.83
CA VAL A 28 -0.88 2.96 -25.35
C VAL A 28 -1.01 4.39 -25.85
N LYS A 29 -2.14 4.72 -26.50
CA LYS A 29 -2.37 6.08 -26.97
C LYS A 29 -2.39 7.08 -25.82
N GLN A 30 -3.08 6.74 -24.73
CA GLN A 30 -3.12 7.60 -23.56
C GLN A 30 -1.75 7.79 -22.92
N ILE A 31 -0.94 6.72 -22.90
CA ILE A 31 0.42 6.81 -22.36
C ILE A 31 1.29 7.73 -23.23
N LEU A 32 1.17 7.63 -24.54
CA LEU A 32 1.94 8.47 -25.47
C LEU A 32 1.54 9.95 -25.38
N ASP A 33 0.33 10.23 -24.93
CA ASP A 33 -0.17 11.60 -24.76
C ASP A 33 0.22 12.21 -23.40
N LEU A 34 0.89 11.47 -22.52
CA LEU A 34 1.33 12.00 -21.23
C LEU A 34 2.42 13.04 -21.43
N ASP A 35 2.34 14.12 -20.65
CA ASP A 35 3.31 15.20 -20.67
C ASP A 35 3.42 15.79 -19.27
N LEU A 36 4.36 16.70 -19.10
CA LEU A 36 4.51 17.38 -17.81
C LEU A 36 3.21 18.11 -17.45
N GLY A 37 2.77 17.91 -16.23
CA GLY A 37 1.52 18.50 -15.76
C GLY A 37 0.26 17.70 -16.06
N THR A 38 0.38 16.59 -16.81
CA THR A 38 -0.76 15.71 -17.05
C THR A 38 -1.31 15.15 -15.74
N VAL A 39 -2.63 15.16 -15.59
CA VAL A 39 -3.30 14.57 -14.44
C VAL A 39 -3.94 13.25 -14.84
N ILE A 40 -3.49 12.17 -14.21
CA ILE A 40 -4.08 10.85 -14.38
C ILE A 40 -5.14 10.67 -13.31
N ARG A 41 -6.40 10.56 -13.74
CA ARG A 41 -7.50 10.39 -12.80
C ARG A 41 -7.49 8.96 -12.27
N MET A 42 -7.60 8.84 -10.96
CA MET A 42 -7.67 7.54 -10.30
C MET A 42 -9.12 7.22 -9.94
N ASN A 43 -9.40 5.95 -9.70
CA ASN A 43 -10.75 5.51 -9.34
C ASN A 43 -11.09 5.80 -7.89
N ARG A 44 -10.08 6.03 -7.06
CA ARG A 44 -10.25 6.25 -5.62
C ARG A 44 -10.31 7.75 -5.33
N SER A 45 -11.23 8.15 -4.48
CA SER A 45 -11.38 9.55 -4.09
C SER A 45 -10.29 9.98 -3.12
N ALA A 46 -9.96 11.27 -3.13
CA ALA A 46 -9.03 11.85 -2.16
C ALA A 46 -9.56 11.62 -0.74
N GLY A 47 -8.68 11.23 0.18
CA GLY A 47 -9.04 10.97 1.57
C GLY A 47 -9.41 9.53 1.86
N GLU A 48 -9.54 8.68 0.85
CA GLU A 48 -9.73 7.25 1.09
C GLU A 48 -8.41 6.63 1.55
N ASN A 49 -8.54 5.59 2.38
CA ASN A 49 -7.39 4.88 2.89
C ASN A 49 -6.65 4.15 1.78
N LEU A 50 -5.34 4.10 1.89
CA LEU A 50 -4.47 3.40 0.96
C LEU A 50 -4.44 1.91 1.29
N ASP A 51 -4.25 1.08 0.28
CA ASP A 51 -4.08 -0.35 0.48
C ASP A 51 -2.68 -0.65 0.99
N VAL A 52 -2.59 -1.45 2.04
CA VAL A 52 -1.32 -1.88 2.61
C VAL A 52 -1.13 -3.37 2.31
N ARG A 53 -0.05 -3.68 1.59
CA ARG A 53 0.31 -5.05 1.23
C ARG A 53 1.60 -5.45 1.90
N ILE A 54 1.66 -6.68 2.37
CA ILE A 54 2.87 -7.26 2.94
C ILE A 54 3.14 -8.57 2.21
N GLY A 55 4.34 -8.67 1.62
CA GLY A 55 4.68 -9.85 0.82
C GLY A 55 3.74 -10.06 -0.36
N GLY A 56 3.19 -8.97 -0.92
CA GLY A 56 2.26 -9.04 -2.04
C GLY A 56 0.81 -9.32 -1.67
N VAL A 57 0.50 -9.48 -0.39
CA VAL A 57 -0.85 -9.80 0.08
C VAL A 57 -1.47 -8.57 0.75
N LEU A 58 -2.69 -8.24 0.37
CA LEU A 58 -3.44 -7.16 1.00
C LEU A 58 -3.77 -7.53 2.44
N VAL A 59 -3.25 -6.78 3.40
CA VAL A 59 -3.46 -7.06 4.82
C VAL A 59 -4.31 -6.01 5.52
N GLY A 60 -4.42 -4.82 4.95
CA GLY A 60 -5.20 -3.76 5.58
C GLY A 60 -5.14 -2.47 4.82
N PHE A 61 -5.50 -1.41 5.52
CA PHE A 61 -5.62 -0.07 4.96
C PHE A 61 -4.95 0.92 5.90
N GLY A 62 -4.48 2.01 5.35
CA GLY A 62 -3.81 3.02 6.14
C GLY A 62 -3.87 4.40 5.54
N GLU A 63 -3.39 5.37 6.28
CA GLU A 63 -3.32 6.75 5.82
C GLU A 63 -1.89 7.27 5.92
N ILE A 64 -1.55 8.18 5.02
CA ILE A 64 -0.23 8.82 5.05
C ILE A 64 -0.17 9.78 6.23
N VAL A 65 0.89 9.67 7.02
CA VAL A 65 1.18 10.61 8.10
C VAL A 65 2.58 11.17 7.90
N VAL A 66 2.73 12.47 8.19
CA VAL A 66 4.01 13.15 8.08
C VAL A 66 4.34 13.75 9.44
N ASN A 67 5.50 13.43 9.97
CA ASN A 67 5.93 14.00 11.24
C ASN A 67 6.69 15.31 11.02
N GLU A 68 7.02 16.00 12.13
CA GLU A 68 7.69 17.29 12.10
C GLU A 68 9.09 17.23 11.47
N ALA A 69 9.71 16.07 11.47
CA ALA A 69 11.02 15.86 10.86
C ALA A 69 10.94 15.56 9.36
N THR A 70 9.79 15.78 8.73
CA THR A 70 9.51 15.51 7.32
C THR A 70 9.58 14.02 6.93
N THR A 71 9.58 13.14 7.92
CA THR A 71 9.51 11.71 7.67
C THR A 71 8.07 11.31 7.35
N THR A 72 7.89 10.53 6.30
CA THR A 72 6.58 10.04 5.90
C THR A 72 6.38 8.63 6.42
N GLY A 73 5.23 8.38 7.03
CA GLY A 73 4.87 7.06 7.50
C GLY A 73 3.44 6.72 7.11
N ILE A 74 3.03 5.52 7.41
CA ILE A 74 1.67 5.04 7.16
C ILE A 74 1.08 4.60 8.49
N ARG A 75 -0.07 5.16 8.84
CA ARG A 75 -0.81 4.74 10.02
C ARG A 75 -1.84 3.70 9.59
N ILE A 76 -1.77 2.52 10.17
CA ILE A 76 -2.77 1.48 9.89
C ILE A 76 -4.09 1.90 10.50
N THR A 77 -5.14 1.94 9.70
CA THR A 77 -6.47 2.35 10.14
C THR A 77 -7.42 1.18 10.24
N ASP A 78 -7.16 0.12 9.50
CA ASP A 78 -7.99 -1.08 9.54
C ASP A 78 -7.22 -2.26 9.00
N PHE A 79 -7.58 -3.46 9.41
CA PHE A 79 -7.06 -4.69 8.84
C PHE A 79 -8.11 -5.33 7.97
N LYS A 80 -7.66 -6.02 6.92
CA LYS A 80 -8.58 -6.77 6.08
C LYS A 80 -9.13 -7.94 6.89
N HIS A 81 -10.45 -8.05 6.92
CA HIS A 81 -11.12 -9.16 7.58
C HIS A 81 -11.38 -10.28 6.57
N GLU A 82 -11.14 -11.50 6.99
CA GLU A 82 -11.52 -12.68 6.22
C GLU A 82 -12.91 -13.13 6.65
N ASP A 83 -13.76 -13.36 5.67
CA ASP A 83 -15.10 -13.85 5.91
C ASP A 83 -15.12 -15.39 5.89
#